data_fbae950cdf6d909cc9695f60f74b6ad3
#
_entry.id   fbae950cdf6d909cc9695f60f74b6ad3
#
_cell.length_a   1.000
_cell.length_b   1.000
_cell.length_c   1.000
_cell.angle_alpha   90.00
_cell.angle_beta   90.00
_cell.angle_gamma   90.00
#
_symmetry.space_group_name_H-M   'P 1'
#
loop_
_entity.id
_entity.type
_entity.pdbx_description
1 polymer ?
#
loop_
_entity_poly.entity_id
_entity_poly.type
_entity_poly.pdbx_seq_one_letter_code
_entity_poly.pdbx_strand_id
1 'polypeptide(L)'
;MTTRYLYICLLLLVHSFTTYSHERDIALPLIYIETEGNSIGRDERTPATISIIYPSDKDSIMLSPHSIGIKVRGKTAAQYPKKSYSIEFVDTNQQETDVQLFGMRSDDDWILDAMYIDQARMRNRLCTDLWNAYNRIPHQNEEPTALNGTRGIFVEVVLNGEYNGLYCLTERIDRKQLKLKKYKNGHRGVSYKADTWDNIMGYCSYNPHAPMETILWNGFESEYPGEVSNAGWEYLQEFLEFLSSDYTSDEFFATNINRYIHLDNLIDYTLLINALYALDNVVKNMYLNIYNVQSDQRMFFTPWDMDATFGRTYDGTLIDQYAFSGSVPFGNQLISRLWEGNVNNFRQTLTQRWNELRHTTLSPDSVAERIYAYQELLVNSGAFAREQNRWPALCAKNLPEETAFMTTWYTRNVQVIDSTLAHIVSVQPPLDAQQPPLYTIVDHHLVINIPNTNVTLYSSHGEMLYNAFEHSLHNIELYSNGIYILRIATIEGDAYTHKVCYMNR
;
A
#
# COMPACT_ATOMS: atom_id res chain seq x y z
N MET A 1 39.19 -26.30 25.02
CA MET A 1 38.19 -27.17 25.69
C MET A 1 36.75 -26.67 25.48
N THR A 2 36.51 -25.43 25.14
CA THR A 2 35.19 -24.79 25.01
C THR A 2 34.43 -25.18 23.71
N THR A 3 35.08 -25.45 22.63
CA THR A 3 34.44 -25.76 21.33
C THR A 3 33.77 -27.14 21.26
N ARG A 4 34.24 -28.11 22.05
CA ARG A 4 33.65 -29.45 22.10
C ARG A 4 32.32 -29.50 22.89
N TYR A 5 32.13 -28.61 23.86
CA TYR A 5 30.90 -28.57 24.65
C TYR A 5 29.75 -27.91 23.87
N LEU A 6 30.06 -26.95 23.00
CA LEU A 6 29.04 -26.30 22.15
C LEU A 6 28.43 -27.29 21.14
N TYR A 7 29.27 -28.17 20.55
CA TYR A 7 28.81 -29.23 19.65
C TYR A 7 27.95 -30.29 20.35
N ILE A 8 28.26 -30.59 21.62
CA ILE A 8 27.49 -31.57 22.41
C ILE A 8 26.14 -30.99 22.82
N CYS A 9 26.05 -29.71 23.18
CA CYS A 9 24.77 -29.06 23.47
C CYS A 9 23.90 -28.90 22.21
N LEU A 10 24.48 -28.61 21.06
CA LEU A 10 23.77 -28.55 19.78
C LEU A 10 23.25 -29.93 19.36
N LEU A 11 24.06 -30.99 19.54
CA LEU A 11 23.66 -32.39 19.30
C LEU A 11 22.58 -32.87 20.31
N LEU A 12 22.61 -32.43 21.55
CA LEU A 12 21.60 -32.81 22.55
C LEU A 12 20.26 -32.06 22.32
N LEU A 13 20.30 -30.82 21.86
CA LEU A 13 19.10 -30.09 21.44
C LEU A 13 18.48 -30.72 20.17
N VAL A 14 19.29 -31.11 19.20
CA VAL A 14 18.81 -31.86 18.03
C VAL A 14 18.21 -33.21 18.45
N HIS A 15 18.75 -33.90 19.45
CA HIS A 15 18.23 -35.20 19.93
C HIS A 15 16.90 -35.07 20.72
N SER A 16 16.67 -33.98 21.43
CA SER A 16 15.38 -33.76 22.10
C SER A 16 14.24 -33.44 21.13
N PHE A 17 14.55 -32.96 19.92
CA PHE A 17 13.55 -32.77 18.86
C PHE A 17 13.36 -34.03 17.97
N THR A 18 14.29 -35.00 17.98
CA THR A 18 14.20 -36.22 17.15
C THR A 18 13.18 -37.25 17.64
N THR A 19 12.58 -37.11 18.80
CA THR A 19 11.50 -38.00 19.28
C THR A 19 10.10 -37.67 18.73
N TYR A 20 9.98 -36.60 17.89
CA TYR A 20 8.73 -36.25 17.22
C TYR A 20 8.79 -36.41 15.67
N SER A 21 9.78 -37.14 15.16
CA SER A 21 9.97 -37.33 13.72
C SER A 21 9.39 -38.64 13.21
N HIS A 22 8.09 -38.66 12.94
CA HIS A 22 7.54 -39.46 11.87
C HIS A 22 6.58 -38.61 11.06
N GLU A 23 6.88 -38.46 9.78
CA GLU A 23 6.18 -37.67 8.75
C GLU A 23 6.43 -36.15 8.81
N ARG A 24 7.62 -35.71 8.42
CA ARG A 24 7.86 -34.32 8.03
C ARG A 24 8.41 -34.31 6.61
N ASP A 25 7.53 -34.31 5.62
CA ASP A 25 7.90 -34.06 4.22
C ASP A 25 8.07 -32.56 3.92
N ILE A 26 7.53 -31.67 4.77
CA ILE A 26 7.65 -30.22 4.61
C ILE A 26 8.00 -29.58 5.95
N ALA A 27 9.19 -28.99 6.06
CA ALA A 27 9.58 -28.22 7.22
C ALA A 27 9.89 -26.76 6.81
N LEU A 28 9.50 -25.79 7.64
CA LEU A 28 9.92 -24.40 7.46
C LEU A 28 11.38 -24.22 7.87
N PRO A 29 12.09 -23.25 7.27
CA PRO A 29 13.41 -22.85 7.76
C PRO A 29 13.35 -22.45 9.23
N LEU A 30 14.37 -22.85 9.98
CA LEU A 30 14.50 -22.58 11.42
C LEU A 30 15.64 -21.60 11.66
N ILE A 31 15.33 -20.49 12.28
CA ILE A 31 16.27 -19.41 12.61
C ILE A 31 16.55 -19.44 14.11
N TYR A 32 17.81 -19.56 14.48
CA TYR A 32 18.30 -19.44 15.85
C TYR A 32 18.95 -18.08 16.03
N ILE A 33 18.57 -17.37 17.09
CA ILE A 33 19.13 -16.07 17.47
C ILE A 33 19.56 -16.15 18.93
N GLU A 34 20.82 -15.81 19.19
CA GLU A 34 21.41 -15.81 20.52
C GLU A 34 21.94 -14.41 20.85
N THR A 35 21.42 -13.81 21.90
CA THR A 35 21.80 -12.45 22.39
C THR A 35 22.72 -12.51 23.60
N GLU A 36 23.24 -13.68 23.97
CA GLU A 36 24.01 -13.89 25.20
C GLU A 36 23.27 -13.42 26.47
N GLY A 37 21.95 -13.52 26.46
CA GLY A 37 21.08 -13.11 27.58
C GLY A 37 20.75 -11.61 27.62
N ASN A 38 21.23 -10.82 26.66
CA ASN A 38 20.87 -9.41 26.58
C ASN A 38 19.43 -9.24 26.10
N SER A 39 18.73 -8.28 26.67
CA SER A 39 17.38 -7.89 26.22
C SER A 39 17.45 -7.13 24.89
N ILE A 40 16.52 -7.42 23.99
CA ILE A 40 16.42 -6.72 22.71
C ILE A 40 15.65 -5.42 22.92
N GLY A 41 16.32 -4.29 22.73
CA GLY A 41 15.76 -2.95 22.82
C GLY A 41 15.05 -2.50 21.55
N ARG A 42 14.49 -1.28 21.59
CA ARG A 42 13.82 -0.65 20.45
C ARG A 42 14.71 0.39 19.74
N ASP A 43 15.48 1.13 20.50
CA ASP A 43 16.22 2.28 19.98
C ASP A 43 17.57 1.84 19.40
N GLU A 44 18.31 1.06 20.15
CA GLU A 44 19.62 0.55 19.77
C GLU A 44 19.57 -0.94 19.37
N ARG A 45 20.45 -1.34 18.46
CA ARG A 45 20.61 -2.74 18.08
C ARG A 45 21.38 -3.50 19.16
N THR A 46 20.83 -4.61 19.61
CA THR A 46 21.49 -5.55 20.50
C THR A 46 22.37 -6.47 19.68
N PRO A 47 23.67 -6.60 20.00
CA PRO A 47 24.53 -7.60 19.35
C PRO A 47 24.00 -9.02 19.59
N ALA A 48 23.99 -9.83 18.53
CA ALA A 48 23.52 -11.19 18.58
C ALA A 48 24.22 -12.06 17.51
N THR A 49 24.02 -13.36 17.59
CA THR A 49 24.39 -14.27 16.50
C THR A 49 23.12 -14.91 15.89
N ILE A 50 23.16 -15.15 14.61
CA ILE A 50 22.11 -15.84 13.86
C ILE A 50 22.65 -17.08 13.17
N SER A 51 21.89 -18.17 13.25
CA SER A 51 22.13 -19.40 12.47
C SER A 51 20.83 -19.83 11.81
N ILE A 52 20.89 -20.32 10.58
CA ILE A 52 19.69 -20.71 9.83
C ILE A 52 19.84 -22.15 9.34
N ILE A 53 18.85 -22.97 9.63
CA ILE A 53 18.75 -24.34 9.13
C ILE A 53 17.73 -24.36 8.01
N TYR A 54 18.15 -24.80 6.83
CA TYR A 54 17.30 -24.99 5.66
C TYR A 54 16.88 -26.45 5.60
N PRO A 55 15.60 -26.78 5.58
CA PRO A 55 15.17 -28.13 5.23
C PRO A 55 15.46 -28.37 3.75
N SER A 56 16.12 -29.49 3.44
CA SER A 56 16.34 -29.95 2.07
C SER A 56 15.97 -31.41 1.94
N ASP A 57 15.66 -31.86 0.71
CA ASP A 57 15.24 -33.23 0.40
C ASP A 57 16.25 -34.31 0.79
N LYS A 58 17.47 -33.94 1.11
CA LYS A 58 18.55 -34.89 1.41
C LYS A 58 19.32 -34.62 2.70
N ASP A 59 19.56 -33.33 3.00
CA ASP A 59 20.26 -32.90 4.20
C ASP A 59 19.86 -31.48 4.58
N SER A 60 19.81 -31.19 5.88
CA SER A 60 19.61 -29.80 6.34
C SER A 60 20.89 -29.00 6.04
N ILE A 61 20.74 -27.93 5.26
CA ILE A 61 21.81 -26.98 5.02
C ILE A 61 21.82 -25.97 6.17
N MET A 62 22.96 -25.74 6.78
CA MET A 62 23.09 -24.77 7.86
C MET A 62 23.91 -23.57 7.39
N LEU A 63 23.32 -22.37 7.48
CA LEU A 63 24.09 -21.14 7.44
C LEU A 63 24.92 -21.08 8.73
N SER A 64 26.23 -20.96 8.60
CA SER A 64 27.13 -20.79 9.74
C SER A 64 26.73 -19.57 10.57
N PRO A 65 27.01 -19.56 11.89
CA PRO A 65 26.70 -18.40 12.71
C PRO A 65 27.30 -17.12 12.13
N HIS A 66 26.45 -16.09 11.99
CA HIS A 66 26.83 -14.74 11.58
C HIS A 66 26.54 -13.77 12.72
N SER A 67 27.35 -12.71 12.80
CA SER A 67 27.06 -11.61 13.71
C SER A 67 25.96 -10.75 13.14
N ILE A 68 25.04 -10.32 14.02
CA ILE A 68 23.94 -9.42 13.69
C ILE A 68 23.74 -8.36 14.77
N GLY A 69 23.17 -7.25 14.37
CA GLY A 69 22.50 -6.33 15.27
C GLY A 69 20.99 -6.55 15.17
N ILE A 70 20.28 -6.78 16.30
CA ILE A 70 18.83 -6.99 16.32
C ILE A 70 18.15 -5.95 17.18
N LYS A 71 16.99 -5.44 16.74
CA LYS A 71 16.14 -4.55 17.54
C LYS A 71 14.65 -4.81 17.31
N VAL A 72 13.84 -4.48 18.32
CA VAL A 72 12.37 -4.48 18.20
C VAL A 72 11.96 -3.39 17.23
N ARG A 73 11.05 -3.73 16.29
CA ARG A 73 10.51 -2.78 15.33
C ARG A 73 9.00 -2.63 15.43
N GLY A 74 8.50 -1.59 14.76
CA GLY A 74 7.08 -1.24 14.66
C GLY A 74 6.67 -0.20 15.72
N LYS A 75 5.55 0.48 15.49
CA LYS A 75 4.94 1.43 16.43
C LYS A 75 3.99 0.70 17.37
N THR A 76 2.82 0.35 16.90
CA THR A 76 1.82 -0.44 17.63
C THR A 76 2.30 -1.88 17.82
N ALA A 77 2.89 -2.48 16.79
CA ALA A 77 3.42 -3.84 16.82
C ALA A 77 4.47 -4.05 17.93
N ALA A 78 5.24 -3.02 18.28
CA ALA A 78 6.21 -3.07 19.39
C ALA A 78 5.57 -3.20 20.78
N GLN A 79 4.26 -2.97 20.91
CA GLN A 79 3.53 -3.11 22.19
C GLN A 79 3.00 -4.53 22.41
N TYR A 80 2.85 -5.34 21.36
CA TYR A 80 2.35 -6.71 21.49
C TYR A 80 3.36 -7.65 22.17
N PRO A 81 2.90 -8.74 22.77
CA PRO A 81 3.78 -9.72 23.44
C PRO A 81 4.81 -10.33 22.48
N LYS A 82 4.38 -10.75 21.30
CA LYS A 82 5.24 -11.25 20.23
C LYS A 82 5.77 -10.08 19.42
N LYS A 83 7.09 -9.89 19.39
CA LYS A 83 7.74 -8.74 18.76
C LYS A 83 8.14 -9.04 17.33
N SER A 84 8.00 -8.07 16.45
CA SER A 84 8.71 -8.05 15.16
C SER A 84 10.11 -7.47 15.35
N TYR A 85 11.07 -7.96 14.58
CA TYR A 85 12.47 -7.55 14.70
C TYR A 85 13.02 -7.02 13.38
N SER A 86 13.92 -6.04 13.48
CA SER A 86 14.85 -5.66 12.42
C SER A 86 16.20 -6.28 12.71
N ILE A 87 16.76 -6.93 11.71
CA ILE A 87 18.06 -7.62 11.76
C ILE A 87 19.00 -6.92 10.79
N GLU A 88 20.23 -6.68 11.20
CA GLU A 88 21.30 -6.15 10.36
C GLU A 88 22.51 -7.07 10.47
N PHE A 89 22.93 -7.61 9.35
CA PHE A 89 24.14 -8.44 9.30
C PHE A 89 25.38 -7.56 9.37
N VAL A 90 26.33 -7.97 10.22
CA VAL A 90 27.61 -7.28 10.39
C VAL A 90 28.78 -8.26 10.29
N ASP A 91 29.92 -7.75 9.84
CA ASP A 91 31.16 -8.50 9.82
C ASP A 91 31.85 -8.52 11.21
N THR A 92 33.03 -9.09 11.29
CA THR A 92 33.85 -9.17 12.53
C THR A 92 34.33 -7.80 13.03
N ASN A 93 34.26 -6.77 12.19
CA ASN A 93 34.61 -5.38 12.53
C ASN A 93 33.35 -4.53 12.82
N GLN A 94 32.19 -5.16 12.96
CA GLN A 94 30.89 -4.48 13.16
C GLN A 94 30.52 -3.56 11.98
N GLN A 95 30.96 -3.91 10.76
CA GLN A 95 30.55 -3.22 9.55
C GLN A 95 29.42 -3.99 8.86
N GLU A 96 28.44 -3.26 8.29
CA GLU A 96 27.35 -3.83 7.50
C GLU A 96 27.88 -4.80 6.44
N THR A 97 27.25 -5.95 6.32
CA THR A 97 27.64 -6.98 5.37
C THR A 97 26.44 -7.63 4.70
N ASP A 98 26.42 -7.59 3.38
CA ASP A 98 25.31 -8.13 2.60
C ASP A 98 25.29 -9.67 2.65
N VAL A 99 24.15 -10.25 2.98
CA VAL A 99 23.88 -11.69 2.98
C VAL A 99 22.66 -11.99 2.11
N GLN A 100 22.80 -12.96 1.20
CA GLN A 100 21.66 -13.43 0.41
C GLN A 100 20.94 -14.57 1.12
N LEU A 101 19.66 -14.40 1.42
CA LEU A 101 18.83 -15.41 2.06
C LEU A 101 17.72 -15.87 1.10
N PHE A 102 17.53 -17.20 0.97
CA PHE A 102 16.41 -17.85 0.28
C PHE A 102 16.15 -17.35 -1.15
N GLY A 103 17.20 -17.01 -1.91
CA GLY A 103 17.05 -16.49 -3.26
C GLY A 103 16.49 -15.07 -3.37
N MET A 104 16.27 -14.41 -2.23
CA MET A 104 15.92 -12.98 -2.18
C MET A 104 17.16 -12.11 -2.49
N ARG A 105 17.06 -10.80 -2.39
CA ARG A 105 18.21 -9.92 -2.66
C ARG A 105 19.36 -10.16 -1.68
N SER A 106 20.59 -9.79 -2.05
CA SER A 106 21.69 -9.67 -1.11
C SER A 106 21.59 -8.32 -0.40
N ASP A 107 21.49 -8.34 0.92
CA ASP A 107 21.34 -7.15 1.76
C ASP A 107 21.83 -7.43 3.19
N ASP A 108 22.16 -6.36 3.88
CA ASP A 108 22.47 -6.38 5.31
C ASP A 108 21.18 -6.32 6.18
N ASP A 109 20.14 -5.63 5.72
CA ASP A 109 18.90 -5.36 6.47
C ASP A 109 17.77 -6.35 6.15
N TRP A 110 17.24 -7.02 7.22
CA TRP A 110 16.14 -7.97 7.13
C TRP A 110 15.10 -7.73 8.20
N ILE A 111 13.89 -8.21 7.97
CA ILE A 111 12.78 -8.10 8.91
C ILE A 111 12.25 -9.48 9.26
N LEU A 112 12.09 -9.75 10.55
CA LEU A 112 11.25 -10.82 11.07
C LEU A 112 9.91 -10.22 11.47
N ASP A 113 8.91 -10.37 10.61
CA ASP A 113 7.54 -9.94 10.87
C ASP A 113 6.83 -10.99 11.74
N ALA A 114 6.37 -10.56 12.91
CA ALA A 114 5.70 -11.42 13.87
C ALA A 114 4.28 -11.82 13.45
N MET A 115 3.65 -11.08 12.55
CA MET A 115 2.27 -11.29 12.09
C MET A 115 1.28 -11.47 13.25
N TYR A 116 1.51 -10.82 14.40
CA TYR A 116 0.83 -11.15 15.66
C TYR A 116 -0.67 -10.87 15.65
N ILE A 117 -1.11 -9.78 15.01
CA ILE A 117 -2.54 -9.42 14.95
C ILE A 117 -3.30 -10.23 13.89
N ASP A 118 -2.61 -10.77 12.91
CA ASP A 118 -3.23 -11.59 11.86
C ASP A 118 -3.53 -12.99 12.38
N GLN A 119 -4.79 -13.33 12.51
CA GLN A 119 -5.23 -14.63 13.00
C GLN A 119 -4.80 -15.80 12.11
N ALA A 120 -4.63 -15.56 10.80
CA ALA A 120 -4.14 -16.55 9.84
C ALA A 120 -2.61 -16.59 9.70
N ARG A 121 -1.88 -15.58 10.22
CA ARG A 121 -0.42 -15.45 10.08
C ARG A 121 0.07 -15.40 8.63
N MET A 122 -0.75 -14.90 7.68
CA MET A 122 -0.39 -14.88 6.26
C MET A 122 -0.82 -13.61 5.49
N ARG A 123 -1.73 -12.78 6.04
CA ARG A 123 -2.35 -11.68 5.29
C ARG A 123 -1.34 -10.73 4.70
N ASN A 124 -0.41 -10.21 5.50
CA ASN A 124 0.59 -9.26 5.03
C ASN A 124 1.44 -9.84 3.88
N ARG A 125 1.91 -11.09 4.02
CA ARG A 125 2.69 -11.77 2.97
C ARG A 125 1.84 -12.02 1.72
N LEU A 126 0.64 -12.55 1.88
CA LEU A 126 -0.30 -12.81 0.77
C LEU A 126 -0.59 -11.53 -0.03
N CYS A 127 -0.92 -10.44 0.65
CA CYS A 127 -1.22 -9.15 0.00
C CYS A 127 -0.02 -8.62 -0.78
N THR A 128 1.17 -8.72 -0.21
CA THR A 128 2.40 -8.29 -0.89
C THR A 128 2.72 -9.17 -2.10
N ASP A 129 2.48 -10.47 -2.03
CA ASP A 129 2.69 -11.38 -3.17
C ASP A 129 1.66 -11.15 -4.28
N LEU A 130 0.42 -10.83 -3.93
CA LEU A 130 -0.58 -10.41 -4.90
C LEU A 130 -0.15 -9.11 -5.58
N TRP A 131 0.29 -8.11 -4.82
CA TRP A 131 0.80 -6.85 -5.36
C TRP A 131 1.97 -7.07 -6.32
N ASN A 132 2.98 -7.83 -5.90
CA ASN A 132 4.15 -8.13 -6.73
C ASN A 132 3.80 -8.82 -8.04
N ALA A 133 2.70 -9.57 -8.08
CA ALA A 133 2.30 -10.34 -9.24
C ALA A 133 1.68 -9.51 -10.39
N TYR A 134 1.21 -8.28 -10.13
CA TYR A 134 0.51 -7.52 -11.18
C TYR A 134 0.84 -6.03 -11.25
N ASN A 135 1.45 -5.45 -10.22
CA ASN A 135 1.68 -4.01 -10.21
C ASN A 135 2.61 -3.55 -11.36
N ARG A 136 2.34 -2.36 -11.87
CA ARG A 136 3.15 -1.73 -12.90
C ARG A 136 4.21 -0.82 -12.25
N ILE A 137 5.47 -1.09 -12.58
CA ILE A 137 6.61 -0.35 -12.07
C ILE A 137 7.02 0.68 -13.12
N PRO A 138 6.96 2.00 -12.83
CA PRO A 138 7.17 3.02 -13.86
C PRO A 138 8.53 2.97 -14.54
N HIS A 139 9.56 2.55 -13.83
CA HIS A 139 10.95 2.49 -14.31
C HIS A 139 11.43 1.05 -14.60
N GLN A 140 10.48 0.13 -14.89
CA GLN A 140 10.82 -1.28 -15.17
C GLN A 140 11.74 -1.46 -16.38
N ASN A 141 11.68 -0.55 -17.36
CA ASN A 141 12.54 -0.62 -18.55
C ASN A 141 14.00 -0.26 -18.21
N GLU A 142 14.22 0.69 -17.31
CA GLU A 142 15.55 1.13 -16.85
C GLU A 142 16.13 0.17 -15.81
N GLU A 143 15.29 -0.44 -15.01
CA GLU A 143 15.65 -1.36 -13.93
C GLU A 143 14.79 -2.63 -14.03
N PRO A 144 15.11 -3.58 -14.92
CA PRO A 144 14.29 -4.77 -15.16
C PRO A 144 14.10 -5.67 -13.93
N THR A 145 14.98 -5.56 -12.94
CA THR A 145 14.93 -6.31 -11.67
C THR A 145 14.30 -5.53 -10.52
N ALA A 146 13.75 -4.33 -10.78
CA ALA A 146 13.03 -3.57 -9.78
C ALA A 146 11.80 -4.35 -9.29
N LEU A 147 11.53 -4.24 -7.99
CA LEU A 147 10.36 -4.82 -7.35
C LEU A 147 9.69 -3.74 -6.50
N ASN A 148 8.42 -3.48 -6.76
CA ASN A 148 7.65 -2.48 -6.03
C ASN A 148 6.91 -3.10 -4.82
N GLY A 149 7.60 -3.92 -4.09
CA GLY A 149 7.14 -4.63 -2.90
C GLY A 149 8.27 -5.48 -2.34
N THR A 150 8.00 -6.33 -1.37
CA THR A 150 8.99 -7.20 -0.75
C THR A 150 8.74 -8.67 -1.09
N ARG A 151 9.80 -9.48 -1.13
CA ARG A 151 9.69 -10.93 -1.03
C ARG A 151 9.84 -11.34 0.42
N GLY A 152 9.33 -12.51 0.76
CA GLY A 152 9.49 -13.06 2.09
C GLY A 152 9.06 -14.51 2.14
N ILE A 153 9.45 -15.20 3.19
CA ILE A 153 9.13 -16.60 3.45
C ILE A 153 8.75 -16.81 4.90
N PHE A 154 7.93 -17.82 5.14
CA PHE A 154 7.61 -18.27 6.50
C PHE A 154 8.79 -19.00 7.09
N VAL A 155 9.12 -18.68 8.34
CA VAL A 155 10.22 -19.27 9.12
C VAL A 155 9.79 -19.50 10.55
N GLU A 156 10.43 -20.40 11.24
CA GLU A 156 10.28 -20.54 12.69
C GLU A 156 11.50 -19.94 13.39
N VAL A 157 11.31 -19.31 14.53
CA VAL A 157 12.37 -18.62 15.27
C VAL A 157 12.53 -19.24 16.66
N VAL A 158 13.77 -19.53 17.02
CA VAL A 158 14.22 -19.86 18.37
C VAL A 158 15.10 -18.70 18.86
N LEU A 159 14.73 -18.08 19.97
CA LEU A 159 15.44 -16.95 20.54
C LEU A 159 15.99 -17.36 21.92
N ASN A 160 17.31 -17.29 22.11
CA ASN A 160 18.00 -17.68 23.34
C ASN A 160 17.59 -19.09 23.84
N GLY A 161 17.53 -20.04 22.91
CA GLY A 161 17.16 -21.42 23.19
C GLY A 161 15.66 -21.68 23.36
N GLU A 162 14.80 -20.66 23.38
CA GLU A 162 13.35 -20.83 23.51
C GLU A 162 12.64 -20.65 22.15
N TYR A 163 11.65 -21.51 21.88
CA TYR A 163 10.81 -21.35 20.70
C TYR A 163 10.01 -20.04 20.77
N ASN A 164 10.25 -19.14 19.82
CA ASN A 164 9.66 -17.82 19.78
C ASN A 164 8.48 -17.69 18.80
N GLY A 165 8.28 -18.66 17.92
CA GLY A 165 7.09 -18.75 17.06
C GLY A 165 7.35 -18.73 15.56
N LEU A 166 6.24 -18.66 14.82
CA LEU A 166 6.20 -18.52 13.36
C LEU A 166 6.36 -17.05 12.97
N TYR A 167 7.26 -16.76 12.05
CA TYR A 167 7.55 -15.42 11.51
C TYR A 167 7.52 -15.42 9.99
N CYS A 168 7.37 -14.25 9.38
CA CYS A 168 7.74 -14.05 7.99
C CYS A 168 9.10 -13.31 7.96
N LEU A 169 10.14 -13.98 7.42
CA LEU A 169 11.39 -13.31 7.08
C LEU A 169 11.17 -12.58 5.76
N THR A 170 11.32 -11.26 5.75
CA THR A 170 11.02 -10.43 4.60
C THR A 170 12.10 -9.39 4.34
N GLU A 171 12.22 -9.00 3.06
CA GLU A 171 12.98 -7.84 2.62
C GLU A 171 12.38 -6.55 3.20
N ARG A 172 13.11 -5.45 3.14
CA ARG A 172 12.67 -4.11 3.52
C ARG A 172 12.32 -3.30 2.26
N ILE A 173 11.29 -2.44 2.34
CA ILE A 173 11.08 -1.39 1.34
C ILE A 173 12.11 -0.31 1.59
N ASP A 174 13.00 -0.13 0.64
CA ASP A 174 14.06 0.86 0.66
C ASP A 174 14.51 1.23 -0.76
N ARG A 175 15.50 2.11 -0.85
CA ARG A 175 16.11 2.50 -2.12
C ARG A 175 16.65 1.31 -2.92
N LYS A 176 17.28 0.32 -2.25
CA LYS A 176 17.88 -0.85 -2.92
C LYS A 176 16.77 -1.73 -3.53
N GLN A 177 15.68 -1.95 -2.79
CA GLN A 177 14.52 -2.75 -3.22
C GLN A 177 13.82 -2.13 -4.42
N LEU A 178 13.51 -0.84 -4.31
CA LEU A 178 12.80 -0.09 -5.34
C LEU A 178 13.73 0.34 -6.50
N LYS A 179 15.03 0.04 -6.45
CA LYS A 179 16.05 0.47 -7.42
C LYS A 179 16.08 2.00 -7.65
N LEU A 180 15.71 2.79 -6.65
CA LEU A 180 15.78 4.24 -6.76
C LEU A 180 17.22 4.71 -6.94
N LYS A 181 17.44 5.75 -7.75
CA LYS A 181 18.78 6.26 -8.01
C LYS A 181 19.42 6.81 -6.74
N LYS A 182 20.65 6.35 -6.46
CA LYS A 182 21.47 6.91 -5.38
C LYS A 182 21.92 8.31 -5.76
N TYR A 183 22.01 9.22 -4.79
CA TYR A 183 22.51 10.57 -5.04
C TYR A 183 23.92 10.55 -5.60
N LYS A 184 24.05 10.98 -6.84
CA LYS A 184 25.33 11.16 -7.53
C LYS A 184 25.13 12.06 -8.75
N ASN A 185 25.90 13.14 -8.87
CA ASN A 185 25.85 14.07 -10.01
C ASN A 185 24.45 14.64 -10.29
N GLY A 186 23.69 14.95 -9.23
CA GLY A 186 22.31 15.46 -9.33
C GLY A 186 21.22 14.41 -9.49
N HIS A 187 21.55 13.18 -9.88
CA HIS A 187 20.59 12.08 -9.88
C HIS A 187 20.26 11.64 -8.46
N ARG A 188 19.00 11.52 -8.12
CA ARG A 188 18.55 11.07 -6.81
C ARG A 188 17.14 10.48 -6.90
N GLY A 189 16.92 9.32 -6.29
CA GLY A 189 15.59 8.85 -5.94
C GLY A 189 15.12 9.50 -4.65
N VAL A 190 13.84 9.43 -4.39
CA VAL A 190 13.21 9.89 -3.15
C VAL A 190 12.14 8.90 -2.73
N SER A 191 12.00 8.69 -1.42
CA SER A 191 10.95 7.86 -0.84
C SER A 191 10.42 8.48 0.44
N TYR A 192 9.12 8.74 0.49
CA TYR A 192 8.40 9.22 1.66
C TYR A 192 7.38 8.16 2.08
N LYS A 193 7.32 7.87 3.37
CA LYS A 193 6.35 6.95 3.93
C LYS A 193 5.22 7.73 4.60
N ALA A 194 4.00 7.50 4.20
CA ALA A 194 2.84 8.00 4.91
C ALA A 194 2.70 7.24 6.23
N ASP A 195 2.87 7.94 7.35
CA ASP A 195 3.13 7.32 8.65
C ASP A 195 1.99 7.51 9.65
N THR A 196 1.19 8.57 9.50
CA THR A 196 0.08 8.89 10.40
C THR A 196 -1.23 9.07 9.63
N TRP A 197 -2.36 8.99 10.36
CA TRP A 197 -3.70 9.29 9.81
C TRP A 197 -3.93 10.80 9.59
N ASP A 198 -3.13 11.64 10.24
CA ASP A 198 -3.29 13.10 10.26
C ASP A 198 -2.63 13.79 9.06
N ASN A 199 -2.53 13.13 7.92
CA ASN A 199 -2.00 13.72 6.71
C ASN A 199 -3.10 14.05 5.70
N ILE A 200 -2.77 14.87 4.70
CA ILE A 200 -3.71 15.36 3.70
C ILE A 200 -4.36 14.24 2.88
N MET A 201 -3.71 13.08 2.72
CA MET A 201 -4.31 11.94 2.03
C MET A 201 -5.60 11.50 2.72
N GLY A 202 -5.73 11.68 4.05
CA GLY A 202 -6.91 11.37 4.85
C GLY A 202 -7.95 12.49 4.94
N TYR A 203 -8.00 13.42 3.99
CA TYR A 203 -8.87 14.62 4.03
C TYR A 203 -8.52 15.62 5.13
N CYS A 204 -7.36 15.50 5.75
CA CYS A 204 -6.85 16.49 6.67
C CYS A 204 -6.38 17.74 5.92
N SER A 205 -6.36 18.87 6.58
CA SER A 205 -5.84 20.10 5.98
C SER A 205 -4.34 20.02 5.82
N TYR A 206 -3.82 20.41 4.66
CA TYR A 206 -2.42 20.63 4.46
C TYR A 206 -1.95 21.87 5.26
N ASN A 207 -0.89 21.72 6.04
CA ASN A 207 -0.28 22.83 6.76
C ASN A 207 1.09 23.21 6.15
N PRO A 208 1.16 24.22 5.27
CA PRO A 208 2.40 24.66 4.66
C PRO A 208 3.39 25.24 5.67
N HIS A 209 2.91 25.63 6.85
CA HIS A 209 3.72 26.22 7.93
C HIS A 209 4.10 25.20 9.01
N ALA A 210 3.79 23.91 8.82
CA ALA A 210 4.25 22.89 9.75
C ALA A 210 5.78 22.90 9.85
N PRO A 211 6.35 22.84 11.05
CA PRO A 211 7.81 22.75 11.20
C PRO A 211 8.35 21.55 10.43
N MET A 212 9.29 21.78 9.53
CA MET A 212 9.98 20.71 8.81
C MET A 212 11.03 20.11 9.74
N GLU A 213 10.76 18.90 10.18
CA GLU A 213 11.76 18.10 10.89
C GLU A 213 12.63 17.33 9.88
N THR A 214 13.79 16.87 10.34
CA THR A 214 14.74 16.18 9.45
C THR A 214 14.23 14.86 8.91
N ILE A 215 13.31 14.21 9.63
CA ILE A 215 12.77 12.89 9.27
C ILE A 215 11.25 12.94 9.08
N LEU A 216 10.51 13.76 9.85
CA LEU A 216 9.04 13.80 9.85
C LEU A 216 8.51 15.16 9.39
N TRP A 217 7.51 15.16 8.51
CA TRP A 217 6.79 16.35 8.10
C TRP A 217 5.40 16.05 7.57
N ASN A 218 4.37 16.77 8.04
CA ASN A 218 2.97 16.64 7.60
C ASN A 218 2.45 15.18 7.57
N GLY A 219 2.86 14.37 8.56
CA GLY A 219 2.44 12.97 8.65
C GLY A 219 3.20 11.99 7.74
N PHE A 220 4.27 12.45 7.12
CA PHE A 220 5.16 11.63 6.29
C PHE A 220 6.55 11.53 6.93
N GLU A 221 7.17 10.36 6.77
CA GLU A 221 8.55 10.07 7.15
C GLU A 221 9.43 10.04 5.89
N SER A 222 10.61 10.68 5.92
CA SER A 222 11.59 10.56 4.86
C SER A 222 12.35 9.25 4.98
N GLU A 223 11.98 8.26 4.17
CA GLU A 223 12.63 6.94 4.15
C GLU A 223 13.93 6.98 3.33
N TYR A 224 13.96 7.76 2.25
CA TYR A 224 15.18 8.00 1.47
C TYR A 224 15.20 9.43 0.93
N PRO A 225 16.29 10.13 1.16
CA PRO A 225 17.61 9.70 1.67
C PRO A 225 17.69 9.50 3.20
N GLY A 226 16.62 9.51 3.94
CA GLY A 226 16.58 9.46 5.40
C GLY A 226 16.51 10.89 5.95
N GLU A 227 17.49 11.32 6.73
CA GLU A 227 17.55 12.69 7.20
C GLU A 227 17.65 13.67 6.04
N VAL A 228 16.74 14.63 5.97
CA VAL A 228 16.69 15.64 4.92
C VAL A 228 16.72 17.05 5.50
N SER A 229 17.29 17.99 4.75
CA SER A 229 17.07 19.42 4.95
C SER A 229 15.71 19.83 4.38
N ASN A 230 15.31 21.08 4.55
CA ASN A 230 14.09 21.62 3.96
C ASN A 230 13.98 21.34 2.44
N ALA A 231 15.11 21.40 1.72
CA ALA A 231 15.19 21.06 0.30
C ALA A 231 14.89 19.58 0.00
N GLY A 232 14.93 18.69 0.99
CA GLY A 232 14.56 17.28 0.82
C GLY A 232 13.06 17.03 0.79
N TRP A 233 12.27 17.96 1.30
CA TRP A 233 10.81 17.90 1.32
C TRP A 233 10.14 18.57 0.11
N GLU A 234 10.90 19.23 -0.76
CA GLU A 234 10.38 20.03 -1.88
C GLU A 234 9.42 19.28 -2.80
N TYR A 235 9.75 18.04 -3.16
CA TYR A 235 8.88 17.21 -4.05
C TYR A 235 7.57 16.81 -3.37
N LEU A 236 7.64 16.45 -2.08
CA LEU A 236 6.44 16.15 -1.31
C LEU A 236 5.60 17.41 -1.11
N GLN A 237 6.22 18.55 -0.78
CA GLN A 237 5.54 19.82 -0.60
C GLN A 237 4.77 20.22 -1.88
N GLU A 238 5.43 20.20 -3.02
CA GLU A 238 4.79 20.51 -4.31
C GLU A 238 3.60 19.59 -4.60
N PHE A 239 3.74 18.30 -4.31
CA PHE A 239 2.66 17.35 -4.48
C PHE A 239 1.49 17.59 -3.50
N LEU A 240 1.76 17.86 -2.23
CA LEU A 240 0.71 18.12 -1.23
C LEU A 240 -0.05 19.43 -1.51
N GLU A 241 0.66 20.48 -1.95
CA GLU A 241 0.04 21.73 -2.41
C GLU A 241 -0.84 21.49 -3.64
N PHE A 242 -0.34 20.72 -4.61
CA PHE A 242 -1.12 20.32 -5.77
C PHE A 242 -2.35 19.49 -5.41
N LEU A 243 -2.25 18.59 -4.43
CA LEU A 243 -3.36 17.75 -3.98
C LEU A 243 -4.44 18.56 -3.24
N SER A 244 -4.07 19.62 -2.54
CA SER A 244 -4.98 20.42 -1.72
C SER A 244 -5.95 21.25 -2.57
N SER A 245 -7.25 21.10 -2.32
CA SER A 245 -8.28 21.93 -2.97
C SER A 245 -8.22 23.41 -2.57
N ASP A 246 -7.56 23.73 -1.44
CA ASP A 246 -7.36 25.11 -1.01
C ASP A 246 -6.35 25.86 -1.89
N TYR A 247 -5.43 25.14 -2.54
CA TYR A 247 -4.37 25.69 -3.37
C TYR A 247 -4.56 25.40 -4.86
N THR A 248 -5.33 24.37 -5.21
CA THR A 248 -5.41 23.85 -6.57
C THR A 248 -6.86 23.63 -7.00
N SER A 249 -7.30 24.35 -8.03
CA SER A 249 -8.64 24.15 -8.61
C SER A 249 -8.77 22.77 -9.25
N ASP A 250 -10.00 22.27 -9.38
CA ASP A 250 -10.26 20.96 -9.99
C ASP A 250 -9.83 20.91 -11.46
N GLU A 251 -9.97 22.02 -12.20
CA GLU A 251 -9.50 22.12 -13.58
C GLU A 251 -7.97 22.02 -13.69
N PHE A 252 -7.24 22.75 -12.83
CA PHE A 252 -5.78 22.69 -12.80
C PHE A 252 -5.32 21.30 -12.36
N PHE A 253 -5.97 20.70 -11.37
CA PHE A 253 -5.70 19.34 -10.93
C PHE A 253 -5.89 18.34 -12.08
N ALA A 254 -7.05 18.38 -12.76
CA ALA A 254 -7.35 17.48 -13.86
C ALA A 254 -6.34 17.58 -15.03
N THR A 255 -5.93 18.81 -15.34
CA THR A 255 -5.00 19.08 -16.44
C THR A 255 -3.56 18.64 -16.13
N ASN A 256 -3.15 18.72 -14.87
CA ASN A 256 -1.73 18.58 -14.50
C ASN A 256 -1.39 17.30 -13.71
N ILE A 257 -2.36 16.48 -13.31
CA ILE A 257 -2.13 15.30 -12.44
C ILE A 257 -1.02 14.36 -12.99
N ASN A 258 -0.93 14.18 -14.30
CA ASN A 258 0.07 13.35 -14.95
C ASN A 258 1.51 13.89 -14.81
N ARG A 259 1.71 15.10 -14.30
CA ARG A 259 3.03 15.65 -13.97
C ARG A 259 3.50 15.24 -12.58
N TYR A 260 2.58 14.79 -11.71
CA TYR A 260 2.85 14.52 -10.31
C TYR A 260 2.87 13.04 -9.97
N ILE A 261 2.06 12.23 -10.68
CA ILE A 261 1.94 10.80 -10.37
C ILE A 261 1.98 9.91 -11.62
N HIS A 262 2.41 8.68 -11.42
CA HIS A 262 2.24 7.59 -12.37
C HIS A 262 0.85 6.99 -12.21
N LEU A 263 -0.10 7.46 -13.02
CA LEU A 263 -1.52 7.12 -12.89
C LEU A 263 -1.79 5.63 -13.01
N ASP A 264 -1.08 4.92 -13.87
CA ASP A 264 -1.21 3.46 -14.02
C ASP A 264 -0.87 2.70 -12.74
N ASN A 265 0.21 3.12 -12.05
CA ASN A 265 0.58 2.53 -10.77
C ASN A 265 -0.46 2.88 -9.67
N LEU A 266 -0.98 4.10 -9.66
CA LEU A 266 -2.03 4.49 -8.71
C LEU A 266 -3.34 3.70 -8.95
N ILE A 267 -3.69 3.41 -10.21
CA ILE A 267 -4.83 2.55 -10.55
C ILE A 267 -4.61 1.14 -9.96
N ASP A 268 -3.43 0.56 -10.16
CA ASP A 268 -3.09 -0.74 -9.58
C ASP A 268 -3.16 -0.71 -8.05
N TYR A 269 -2.67 0.37 -7.41
CA TYR A 269 -2.76 0.57 -5.97
C TYR A 269 -4.21 0.72 -5.49
N THR A 270 -5.02 1.51 -6.19
CA THR A 270 -6.45 1.68 -5.89
C THR A 270 -7.19 0.35 -5.95
N LEU A 271 -6.90 -0.47 -6.96
CA LEU A 271 -7.49 -1.81 -7.10
C LEU A 271 -7.04 -2.74 -5.96
N LEU A 272 -5.77 -2.68 -5.55
CA LEU A 272 -5.28 -3.47 -4.41
C LEU A 272 -6.06 -3.18 -3.13
N ILE A 273 -6.09 -1.90 -2.72
CA ILE A 273 -6.72 -1.51 -1.45
C ILE A 273 -8.22 -1.78 -1.44
N ASN A 274 -8.89 -1.72 -2.60
CA ASN A 274 -10.30 -2.06 -2.73
C ASN A 274 -10.54 -3.57 -2.76
N ALA A 275 -9.78 -4.33 -3.54
CA ALA A 275 -9.92 -5.78 -3.63
C ALA A 275 -9.69 -6.46 -2.28
N LEU A 276 -8.76 -5.96 -1.49
CA LEU A 276 -8.38 -6.51 -0.19
C LEU A 276 -9.06 -5.80 1.00
N TYR A 277 -9.72 -4.67 0.75
CA TYR A 277 -10.28 -3.76 1.77
C TYR A 277 -9.22 -3.36 2.80
N ALA A 278 -8.08 -2.88 2.31
CA ALA A 278 -6.92 -2.53 3.10
C ALA A 278 -7.09 -1.14 3.74
N LEU A 279 -7.85 -1.06 4.84
CA LEU A 279 -8.24 0.20 5.51
C LEU A 279 -7.05 1.06 5.90
N ASP A 280 -6.02 0.46 6.47
CA ASP A 280 -4.83 1.18 6.93
C ASP A 280 -3.99 1.73 5.77
N ASN A 281 -4.11 1.16 4.57
CA ASN A 281 -3.35 1.56 3.40
C ASN A 281 -4.01 2.68 2.59
N VAL A 282 -5.13 3.23 3.04
CA VAL A 282 -5.79 4.36 2.39
C VAL A 282 -5.03 5.66 2.63
N VAL A 283 -4.54 5.87 3.85
CA VAL A 283 -3.95 7.13 4.31
C VAL A 283 -2.52 6.95 4.80
N LYS A 284 -2.23 5.87 5.47
CA LYS A 284 -0.89 5.50 5.98
C LYS A 284 -0.44 4.17 5.40
N ASN A 285 0.69 3.64 5.85
CA ASN A 285 1.25 2.36 5.41
C ASN A 285 1.42 2.29 3.88
N MET A 286 1.80 3.40 3.27
CA MET A 286 2.18 3.48 1.87
C MET A 286 3.44 4.34 1.71
N TYR A 287 4.19 4.04 0.66
CA TYR A 287 5.32 4.87 0.26
C TYR A 287 4.96 5.64 -1.02
N LEU A 288 5.38 6.89 -1.07
CA LEU A 288 5.38 7.75 -2.25
C LEU A 288 6.83 7.88 -2.72
N ASN A 289 7.12 7.39 -3.90
CA ASN A 289 8.49 7.23 -4.37
C ASN A 289 8.69 7.95 -5.69
N ILE A 290 9.87 8.54 -5.88
CA ILE A 290 10.36 9.07 -7.15
C ILE A 290 11.62 8.28 -7.54
N TYR A 291 11.62 7.71 -8.73
CA TYR A 291 12.76 6.93 -9.22
C TYR A 291 14.03 7.76 -9.35
N ASN A 292 13.92 8.92 -10.04
CA ASN A 292 15.03 9.82 -10.28
C ASN A 292 14.51 11.25 -10.58
N VAL A 293 14.66 12.14 -9.64
CA VAL A 293 14.18 13.53 -9.73
C VAL A 293 14.71 14.31 -10.94
N GLN A 294 15.82 13.89 -11.53
CA GLN A 294 16.39 14.54 -12.70
C GLN A 294 15.70 14.18 -14.02
N SER A 295 15.14 12.97 -14.11
CA SER A 295 14.51 12.48 -15.35
C SER A 295 12.99 12.47 -15.26
N ASP A 296 12.42 12.12 -14.11
CA ASP A 296 10.99 12.01 -13.89
C ASP A 296 10.68 12.25 -12.40
N GLN A 297 9.93 13.30 -12.12
CA GLN A 297 9.56 13.69 -10.74
C GLN A 297 8.21 13.10 -10.32
N ARG A 298 7.57 12.30 -11.16
CA ARG A 298 6.28 11.68 -10.84
C ARG A 298 6.44 10.64 -9.75
N MET A 299 5.49 10.65 -8.83
CA MET A 299 5.45 9.71 -7.73
C MET A 299 4.76 8.40 -8.14
N PHE A 300 5.22 7.29 -7.57
CA PHE A 300 4.55 6.00 -7.61
C PHE A 300 4.36 5.45 -6.19
N PHE A 301 3.37 4.61 -6.01
CA PHE A 301 2.92 4.09 -4.73
C PHE A 301 3.45 2.68 -4.49
N THR A 302 3.85 2.41 -3.24
CA THR A 302 4.20 1.08 -2.75
C THR A 302 3.42 0.80 -1.47
N PRO A 303 2.62 -0.29 -1.38
CA PRO A 303 1.93 -0.66 -0.17
C PRO A 303 2.88 -1.26 0.86
N TRP A 304 2.52 -1.13 2.14
CA TRP A 304 3.23 -1.67 3.27
C TRP A 304 2.25 -2.08 4.38
N ASP A 305 2.58 -3.13 5.17
CA ASP A 305 1.86 -3.50 6.38
C ASP A 305 0.35 -3.75 6.14
N MET A 306 0.06 -4.75 5.31
CA MET A 306 -1.30 -5.09 4.85
C MET A 306 -1.93 -6.23 5.65
N ASP A 307 -1.73 -6.28 6.96
CA ASP A 307 -2.30 -7.30 7.84
C ASP A 307 -3.79 -7.05 8.16
N ALA A 308 -4.25 -5.79 8.10
CA ALA A 308 -5.64 -5.38 8.27
C ALA A 308 -6.42 -5.47 6.95
N THR A 309 -6.65 -6.70 6.47
CA THR A 309 -7.29 -6.99 5.18
C THR A 309 -8.22 -8.22 5.25
N PHE A 310 -8.87 -8.55 4.15
CA PHE A 310 -9.77 -9.70 4.04
C PHE A 310 -10.82 -9.76 5.16
N GLY A 311 -11.48 -8.60 5.42
CA GLY A 311 -12.55 -8.51 6.39
C GLY A 311 -12.12 -8.45 7.85
N ARG A 312 -10.88 -8.06 8.12
CA ARG A 312 -10.39 -7.77 9.48
C ARG A 312 -9.72 -6.41 9.59
N THR A 313 -9.89 -5.78 10.76
CA THR A 313 -9.22 -4.54 11.14
C THR A 313 -7.83 -4.81 11.72
N TYR A 314 -7.10 -3.72 12.01
CA TYR A 314 -5.76 -3.73 12.61
C TYR A 314 -5.68 -4.41 14.01
N ASP A 315 -6.80 -4.62 14.69
CA ASP A 315 -6.89 -5.33 15.97
C ASP A 315 -7.46 -6.75 15.83
N GLY A 316 -7.69 -7.20 14.58
CA GLY A 316 -8.25 -8.50 14.27
C GLY A 316 -9.77 -8.59 14.35
N THR A 317 -10.48 -7.49 14.63
CA THR A 317 -11.96 -7.44 14.65
C THR A 317 -12.52 -7.69 13.24
N LEU A 318 -13.64 -8.42 13.17
CA LEU A 318 -14.35 -8.67 11.91
C LEU A 318 -15.01 -7.39 11.38
N ILE A 319 -14.90 -7.20 10.07
CA ILE A 319 -15.59 -6.13 9.35
C ILE A 319 -16.68 -6.77 8.48
N ASP A 320 -17.92 -6.32 8.66
CA ASP A 320 -19.05 -6.69 7.79
C ASP A 320 -19.30 -5.57 6.75
N GLN A 321 -18.26 -5.21 6.04
CA GLN A 321 -18.29 -4.20 4.98
C GLN A 321 -17.46 -4.66 3.79
N TYR A 322 -17.79 -4.12 2.62
CA TYR A 322 -17.12 -4.40 1.36
C TYR A 322 -16.74 -3.09 0.66
N ALA A 323 -15.74 -3.16 -0.21
CA ALA A 323 -15.32 -2.03 -1.02
C ALA A 323 -16.47 -1.51 -1.91
N PHE A 324 -16.38 -0.24 -2.32
CA PHE A 324 -17.40 0.42 -3.16
C PHE A 324 -18.81 0.47 -2.55
N SER A 325 -18.98 0.33 -1.25
CA SER A 325 -20.26 0.56 -0.60
C SER A 325 -20.65 2.03 -0.79
N GLY A 326 -21.60 2.32 -1.70
CA GLY A 326 -22.02 3.67 -2.03
C GLY A 326 -21.56 4.20 -3.39
N SER A 327 -21.13 3.34 -4.30
CA SER A 327 -20.74 3.67 -5.69
C SER A 327 -19.45 4.51 -5.84
N VAL A 328 -18.66 4.62 -4.78
CA VAL A 328 -17.35 5.30 -4.81
C VAL A 328 -16.28 4.30 -4.37
N PRO A 329 -15.10 4.26 -5.03
CA PRO A 329 -14.02 3.43 -4.54
C PRO A 329 -13.62 3.88 -3.14
N PHE A 330 -13.35 2.91 -2.31
CA PHE A 330 -12.70 3.14 -1.06
C PHE A 330 -11.30 3.72 -1.34
N GLY A 331 -11.00 4.89 -0.78
CA GLY A 331 -9.79 5.60 -1.12
C GLY A 331 -9.55 6.83 -0.27
N ASN A 332 -8.53 7.57 -0.67
CA ASN A 332 -8.11 8.82 -0.05
C ASN A 332 -8.53 10.04 -0.90
N GLN A 333 -8.16 11.22 -0.44
CA GLN A 333 -8.50 12.47 -1.14
C GLN A 333 -8.03 12.50 -2.60
N LEU A 334 -6.85 11.95 -2.92
CA LEU A 334 -6.35 11.86 -4.30
C LEU A 334 -7.27 10.98 -5.16
N ILE A 335 -7.59 9.77 -4.67
CA ILE A 335 -8.45 8.83 -5.39
C ILE A 335 -9.86 9.41 -5.56
N SER A 336 -10.39 10.07 -4.52
CA SER A 336 -11.71 10.69 -4.58
C SER A 336 -11.77 11.82 -5.62
N ARG A 337 -10.78 12.72 -5.67
CA ARG A 337 -10.74 13.78 -6.71
C ARG A 337 -10.64 13.21 -8.12
N LEU A 338 -9.83 12.16 -8.33
CA LEU A 338 -9.73 11.47 -9.63
C LEU A 338 -11.06 10.82 -10.01
N TRP A 339 -11.72 10.18 -9.06
CA TRP A 339 -12.97 9.47 -9.28
C TRP A 339 -14.13 10.42 -9.54
N GLU A 340 -14.33 11.41 -8.70
CA GLU A 340 -15.44 12.37 -8.80
C GLU A 340 -15.35 13.19 -10.09
N GLY A 341 -14.17 13.70 -10.40
CA GLY A 341 -13.90 14.44 -11.64
C GLY A 341 -13.76 13.58 -12.88
N ASN A 342 -13.74 12.26 -12.75
CA ASN A 342 -13.39 11.31 -13.83
C ASN A 342 -12.15 11.73 -14.62
N VAL A 343 -11.15 12.23 -13.90
CA VAL A 343 -9.96 12.86 -14.46
C VAL A 343 -9.20 11.85 -15.32
N ASN A 344 -8.87 12.24 -16.55
CA ASN A 344 -8.19 11.38 -17.55
C ASN A 344 -8.91 10.04 -17.77
N ASN A 345 -10.23 10.01 -17.73
CA ASN A 345 -11.04 8.78 -17.82
C ASN A 345 -10.71 7.76 -16.73
N PHE A 346 -10.42 8.23 -15.52
CA PHE A 346 -9.99 7.39 -14.39
C PHE A 346 -10.94 6.22 -14.13
N ARG A 347 -12.27 6.45 -14.18
CA ARG A 347 -13.28 5.40 -13.96
C ARG A 347 -13.19 4.30 -15.00
N GLN A 348 -13.07 4.67 -16.29
CA GLN A 348 -12.98 3.72 -17.40
C GLN A 348 -11.69 2.92 -17.34
N THR A 349 -10.56 3.60 -17.12
CA THR A 349 -9.24 2.95 -17.05
C THR A 349 -9.15 2.00 -15.85
N LEU A 350 -9.68 2.41 -14.69
CA LEU A 350 -9.76 1.56 -13.50
C LEU A 350 -10.66 0.35 -13.75
N THR A 351 -11.83 0.54 -14.37
CA THR A 351 -12.76 -0.56 -14.71
C THR A 351 -12.14 -1.54 -15.71
N GLN A 352 -11.48 -1.03 -16.74
CA GLN A 352 -10.77 -1.88 -17.70
C GLN A 352 -9.69 -2.70 -17.00
N ARG A 353 -8.87 -2.07 -16.17
CA ARG A 353 -7.81 -2.76 -15.43
C ARG A 353 -8.36 -3.78 -14.42
N TRP A 354 -9.46 -3.46 -13.75
CA TRP A 354 -10.18 -4.42 -12.92
C TRP A 354 -10.59 -5.65 -13.70
N ASN A 355 -11.21 -5.47 -14.88
CA ASN A 355 -11.63 -6.58 -15.73
C ASN A 355 -10.48 -7.49 -16.16
N GLU A 356 -9.28 -6.93 -16.37
CA GLU A 356 -8.08 -7.73 -16.64
C GLU A 356 -7.67 -8.56 -15.42
N LEU A 357 -7.57 -7.90 -14.26
CA LEU A 357 -7.03 -8.51 -13.03
C LEU A 357 -8.00 -9.50 -12.38
N ARG A 358 -9.31 -9.21 -12.41
CA ARG A 358 -10.32 -10.10 -11.80
C ARG A 358 -10.49 -11.44 -12.53
N HIS A 359 -9.99 -11.57 -13.74
CA HIS A 359 -9.94 -12.80 -14.51
C HIS A 359 -8.56 -13.48 -14.46
N THR A 360 -7.60 -12.91 -13.77
CA THR A 360 -6.22 -13.39 -13.66
C THR A 360 -5.78 -13.40 -12.19
N THR A 361 -4.85 -12.52 -11.83
CA THR A 361 -4.21 -12.50 -10.49
C THR A 361 -5.17 -12.24 -9.35
N LEU A 362 -6.19 -11.40 -9.55
CA LEU A 362 -7.20 -11.05 -8.56
C LEU A 362 -8.51 -11.82 -8.75
N SER A 363 -8.52 -12.91 -9.51
CA SER A 363 -9.70 -13.77 -9.56
C SER A 363 -9.92 -14.46 -8.21
N PRO A 364 -11.18 -14.71 -7.79
CA PRO A 364 -11.45 -15.46 -6.55
C PRO A 364 -10.71 -16.78 -6.47
N ASP A 365 -10.62 -17.52 -7.58
CA ASP A 365 -9.93 -18.81 -7.62
C ASP A 365 -8.42 -18.65 -7.43
N SER A 366 -7.77 -17.70 -8.12
CA SER A 366 -6.33 -17.47 -7.99
C SER A 366 -5.94 -17.01 -6.59
N VAL A 367 -6.77 -16.18 -5.96
CA VAL A 367 -6.54 -15.74 -4.57
C VAL A 367 -6.77 -16.87 -3.58
N ALA A 368 -7.83 -17.67 -3.78
CA ALA A 368 -8.12 -18.84 -2.95
C ALA A 368 -6.99 -19.88 -3.04
N GLU A 369 -6.48 -20.15 -4.24
CA GLU A 369 -5.34 -21.08 -4.44
C GLU A 369 -4.11 -20.64 -3.61
N ARG A 370 -3.77 -19.35 -3.61
CA ARG A 370 -2.65 -18.82 -2.80
C ARG A 370 -2.92 -18.94 -1.29
N ILE A 371 -4.14 -18.66 -0.85
CA ILE A 371 -4.54 -18.79 0.56
C ILE A 371 -4.38 -20.24 1.00
N TYR A 372 -4.90 -21.18 0.20
CA TYR A 372 -4.84 -22.61 0.54
C TYR A 372 -3.42 -23.18 0.44
N ALA A 373 -2.59 -22.69 -0.47
CA ALA A 373 -1.18 -23.08 -0.52
C ALA A 373 -0.43 -22.66 0.76
N TYR A 374 -0.71 -21.47 1.29
CA TYR A 374 -0.13 -21.05 2.57
C TYR A 374 -0.73 -21.81 3.76
N GLN A 375 -2.04 -22.07 3.75
CA GLN A 375 -2.65 -22.94 4.75
C GLN A 375 -1.97 -24.30 4.79
N GLU A 376 -1.83 -24.94 3.64
CA GLU A 376 -1.21 -26.26 3.51
C GLU A 376 0.21 -26.26 4.03
N LEU A 377 1.03 -25.27 3.63
CA LEU A 377 2.40 -25.09 4.11
C LEU A 377 2.46 -24.98 5.64
N LEU A 378 1.62 -24.12 6.25
CA LEU A 378 1.64 -23.86 7.68
C LEU A 378 1.07 -25.04 8.51
N VAL A 379 0.09 -25.75 7.98
CA VAL A 379 -0.49 -26.94 8.63
C VAL A 379 0.45 -28.15 8.52
N ASN A 380 0.91 -28.48 7.32
CA ASN A 380 1.71 -29.66 7.08
C ASN A 380 3.11 -29.58 7.72
N SER A 381 3.69 -28.37 7.80
CA SER A 381 4.91 -28.15 8.59
C SER A 381 4.69 -28.25 10.10
N GLY A 382 3.44 -28.25 10.59
CA GLY A 382 3.09 -28.15 12.01
C GLY A 382 3.42 -26.81 12.65
N ALA A 383 3.90 -25.82 11.87
CA ALA A 383 4.31 -24.53 12.37
C ALA A 383 3.15 -23.73 12.97
N PHE A 384 1.97 -23.79 12.36
CA PHE A 384 0.77 -23.13 12.89
C PHE A 384 0.34 -23.67 14.26
N ALA A 385 0.39 -24.97 14.46
CA ALA A 385 0.07 -25.59 15.75
C ALA A 385 1.06 -25.17 16.85
N ARG A 386 2.36 -25.09 16.52
CA ARG A 386 3.39 -24.60 17.46
C ARG A 386 3.22 -23.11 17.76
N GLU A 387 2.89 -22.31 16.75
CA GLU A 387 2.55 -20.88 16.92
C GLU A 387 1.35 -20.69 17.84
N GLN A 388 0.27 -21.44 17.61
CA GLN A 388 -0.95 -21.39 18.42
C GLN A 388 -0.68 -21.75 19.89
N ASN A 389 0.15 -22.77 20.12
CA ASN A 389 0.55 -23.15 21.49
C ASN A 389 1.39 -22.05 22.16
N ARG A 390 2.27 -21.38 21.42
CA ARG A 390 3.16 -20.33 21.96
C ARG A 390 2.44 -19.00 22.15
N TRP A 391 1.58 -18.64 21.19
CA TRP A 391 0.87 -17.35 21.11
C TRP A 391 -0.62 -17.55 20.86
N PRO A 392 -1.40 -18.09 21.82
CA PRO A 392 -2.82 -18.42 21.59
C PRO A 392 -3.73 -17.19 21.42
N ALA A 393 -3.34 -16.03 21.96
CA ALA A 393 -4.06 -14.80 21.76
C ALA A 393 -3.92 -14.32 20.31
N LEU A 394 -4.99 -13.85 19.71
CA LEU A 394 -5.03 -13.37 18.32
C LEU A 394 -4.48 -14.40 17.29
N CYS A 395 -4.56 -15.69 17.58
CA CYS A 395 -4.29 -16.77 16.66
C CYS A 395 -5.60 -17.54 16.39
N ALA A 396 -5.91 -17.86 15.14
CA ALA A 396 -7.11 -18.62 14.82
C ALA A 396 -7.09 -19.97 15.57
N LYS A 397 -8.23 -20.36 16.13
CA LYS A 397 -8.38 -21.68 16.75
C LYS A 397 -8.33 -22.81 15.71
N ASN A 398 -8.76 -22.48 14.48
CA ASN A 398 -8.81 -23.39 13.34
C ASN A 398 -8.39 -22.60 12.09
N LEU A 399 -7.19 -22.85 11.56
CA LEU A 399 -6.70 -22.17 10.36
C LEU A 399 -7.57 -22.42 9.13
N PRO A 400 -8.03 -23.65 8.83
CA PRO A 400 -8.99 -23.90 7.76
C PRO A 400 -10.28 -23.08 7.83
N GLU A 401 -10.83 -22.82 9.00
CA GLU A 401 -12.01 -21.95 9.17
C GLU A 401 -11.69 -20.49 8.85
N GLU A 402 -10.54 -20.01 9.31
CA GLU A 402 -10.10 -18.63 9.04
C GLU A 402 -9.80 -18.39 7.55
N THR A 403 -9.17 -19.36 6.88
CA THR A 403 -8.89 -19.25 5.44
C THR A 403 -10.17 -19.41 4.60
N ALA A 404 -11.12 -20.23 5.02
CA ALA A 404 -12.46 -20.30 4.40
C ALA A 404 -13.23 -18.98 4.58
N PHE A 405 -13.09 -18.31 5.73
CA PHE A 405 -13.62 -16.96 5.93
C PHE A 405 -12.97 -15.97 4.96
N MET A 406 -11.63 -15.94 4.85
CA MET A 406 -10.91 -15.04 3.95
C MET A 406 -11.36 -15.20 2.49
N THR A 407 -11.46 -16.44 2.00
CA THR A 407 -11.88 -16.74 0.62
C THR A 407 -13.35 -16.37 0.37
N THR A 408 -14.23 -16.66 1.32
CA THR A 408 -15.65 -16.31 1.22
C THR A 408 -15.84 -14.80 1.23
N TRP A 409 -15.16 -14.10 2.13
CA TRP A 409 -15.20 -12.63 2.21
C TRP A 409 -14.68 -12.00 0.93
N TYR A 410 -13.53 -12.46 0.42
CA TYR A 410 -12.93 -11.96 -0.83
C TYR A 410 -13.87 -12.15 -2.03
N THR A 411 -14.46 -13.33 -2.18
CA THR A 411 -15.41 -13.62 -3.27
C THR A 411 -16.60 -12.64 -3.25
N ARG A 412 -17.14 -12.35 -2.07
CA ARG A 412 -18.25 -11.39 -1.91
C ARG A 412 -17.79 -9.97 -2.24
N ASN A 413 -16.60 -9.58 -1.78
CA ASN A 413 -16.04 -8.27 -2.08
C ASN A 413 -15.84 -8.05 -3.59
N VAL A 414 -15.33 -9.06 -4.30
CA VAL A 414 -15.21 -9.04 -5.78
C VAL A 414 -16.58 -8.84 -6.43
N GLN A 415 -17.63 -9.53 -5.98
CA GLN A 415 -18.99 -9.37 -6.50
C GLN A 415 -19.53 -7.93 -6.30
N VAL A 416 -19.22 -7.30 -5.17
CA VAL A 416 -19.59 -5.90 -4.91
C VAL A 416 -18.86 -4.97 -5.86
N ILE A 417 -17.56 -5.15 -6.05
CA ILE A 417 -16.76 -4.35 -6.99
C ILE A 417 -17.29 -4.51 -8.41
N ASP A 418 -17.53 -5.75 -8.87
CA ASP A 418 -18.08 -6.05 -10.20
C ASP A 418 -19.40 -5.33 -10.43
N SER A 419 -20.33 -5.44 -9.48
CA SER A 419 -21.65 -4.83 -9.58
C SER A 419 -21.58 -3.31 -9.67
N THR A 420 -20.69 -2.71 -8.87
CA THR A 420 -20.52 -1.26 -8.83
C THR A 420 -19.88 -0.73 -10.12
N LEU A 421 -18.81 -1.37 -10.59
CA LEU A 421 -18.13 -0.94 -11.82
C LEU A 421 -18.97 -1.20 -13.07
N ALA A 422 -19.74 -2.28 -13.14
CA ALA A 422 -20.69 -2.54 -14.23
C ALA A 422 -21.78 -1.46 -14.30
N HIS A 423 -22.30 -1.01 -13.15
CA HIS A 423 -23.29 0.06 -13.11
C HIS A 423 -22.71 1.38 -13.62
N ILE A 424 -21.49 1.73 -13.24
CA ILE A 424 -20.82 2.96 -13.68
C ILE A 424 -20.61 2.97 -15.19
N VAL A 425 -20.20 1.84 -15.80
CA VAL A 425 -20.03 1.74 -17.25
C VAL A 425 -21.36 1.80 -18.00
N SER A 426 -22.43 1.26 -17.43
CA SER A 426 -23.76 1.24 -18.06
C SER A 426 -24.47 2.62 -18.02
N VAL A 427 -24.11 3.47 -17.08
CA VAL A 427 -24.69 4.84 -16.92
C VAL A 427 -23.95 5.87 -17.77
N GLN A 428 -22.79 5.53 -18.35
CA GLN A 428 -22.07 6.45 -19.24
C GLN A 428 -22.49 6.26 -20.71
N PRO A 429 -22.78 7.36 -21.42
CA PRO A 429 -22.99 7.26 -22.89
C PRO A 429 -21.72 6.74 -23.58
N PRO A 430 -21.85 6.06 -24.74
CA PRO A 430 -20.70 5.54 -25.49
C PRO A 430 -19.68 6.63 -25.79
N LEU A 431 -18.40 6.29 -25.74
CA LEU A 431 -17.21 7.15 -25.95
C LEU A 431 -17.09 7.79 -27.36
N ASP A 432 -18.10 7.69 -28.23
CA ASP A 432 -18.07 8.14 -29.63
C ASP A 432 -18.81 9.46 -29.88
N ALA A 433 -18.95 10.30 -28.87
CA ALA A 433 -19.30 11.69 -29.12
C ALA A 433 -18.46 12.58 -28.22
N GLN A 434 -17.43 13.22 -28.77
CA GLN A 434 -16.98 14.51 -28.27
C GLN A 434 -18.19 15.45 -28.32
N GLN A 435 -19.10 15.36 -27.36
CA GLN A 435 -20.08 16.41 -27.15
C GLN A 435 -19.27 17.64 -26.72
N PRO A 436 -19.46 18.77 -27.33
CA PRO A 436 -18.88 20.00 -26.87
C PRO A 436 -19.24 20.17 -25.39
N PRO A 437 -18.36 20.76 -24.55
CA PRO A 437 -18.66 20.98 -23.15
C PRO A 437 -20.01 21.65 -22.99
N LEU A 438 -20.81 21.25 -21.99
CA LEU A 438 -22.17 21.77 -21.78
C LEU A 438 -22.20 23.30 -21.72
N TYR A 439 -21.09 23.90 -21.29
CA TYR A 439 -20.88 25.34 -21.30
C TYR A 439 -19.40 25.68 -21.52
N THR A 440 -19.14 26.89 -21.98
CA THR A 440 -17.80 27.49 -22.08
C THR A 440 -17.84 28.92 -21.53
N ILE A 441 -16.70 29.45 -21.08
CA ILE A 441 -16.57 30.86 -20.72
C ILE A 441 -15.64 31.52 -21.74
N VAL A 442 -16.17 32.52 -22.46
CA VAL A 442 -15.41 33.27 -23.49
C VAL A 442 -15.70 34.75 -23.27
N ASP A 443 -14.67 35.56 -23.16
CA ASP A 443 -14.76 37.03 -23.05
C ASP A 443 -15.84 37.50 -22.05
N HIS A 444 -15.78 37.01 -20.81
CA HIS A 444 -16.73 37.29 -19.73
C HIS A 444 -18.13 36.70 -19.92
N HIS A 445 -18.38 35.91 -20.94
CA HIS A 445 -19.66 35.30 -21.21
C HIS A 445 -19.64 33.80 -20.93
N LEU A 446 -20.65 33.36 -20.16
CA LEU A 446 -20.97 31.94 -19.99
C LEU A 446 -21.89 31.52 -21.14
N VAL A 447 -21.34 30.75 -22.07
CA VAL A 447 -22.04 30.22 -23.23
C VAL A 447 -22.48 28.80 -22.97
N ILE A 448 -23.78 28.54 -23.00
CA ILE A 448 -24.34 27.19 -22.87
C ILE A 448 -24.46 26.57 -24.24
N ASN A 449 -23.80 25.47 -24.46
CA ASN A 449 -23.66 24.85 -25.79
C ASN A 449 -24.81 23.87 -26.15
N ILE A 450 -25.92 23.92 -25.40
CA ILE A 450 -27.08 23.03 -25.60
C ILE A 450 -28.30 23.91 -25.92
N PRO A 451 -28.90 23.79 -27.13
CA PRO A 451 -30.11 24.46 -27.48
C PRO A 451 -31.34 23.82 -26.79
N ASN A 452 -32.46 24.52 -26.80
CA ASN A 452 -33.73 24.09 -26.21
C ASN A 452 -33.60 23.73 -24.72
N THR A 453 -32.95 24.58 -23.96
CA THR A 453 -32.73 24.39 -22.53
C THR A 453 -33.29 25.54 -21.71
N ASN A 454 -33.72 25.24 -20.49
CA ASN A 454 -33.95 26.22 -19.46
C ASN A 454 -32.69 26.34 -18.60
N VAL A 455 -32.09 27.51 -18.56
CA VAL A 455 -30.90 27.79 -17.81
C VAL A 455 -31.16 28.69 -16.64
N THR A 456 -30.77 28.32 -15.45
CA THR A 456 -30.79 29.12 -14.25
C THR A 456 -29.38 29.30 -13.71
N LEU A 457 -28.98 30.53 -13.43
CA LEU A 457 -27.71 30.86 -12.80
C LEU A 457 -27.96 31.50 -11.45
N TYR A 458 -27.30 31.02 -10.42
CA TYR A 458 -27.36 31.54 -9.08
C TYR A 458 -25.96 32.05 -8.63
N SER A 459 -25.96 33.06 -7.77
CA SER A 459 -24.76 33.44 -7.01
C SER A 459 -24.42 32.36 -5.98
N SER A 460 -23.20 32.41 -5.41
CA SER A 460 -22.81 31.54 -4.30
C SER A 460 -23.66 31.67 -3.04
N HIS A 461 -24.44 32.73 -2.93
CA HIS A 461 -25.39 33.00 -1.81
C HIS A 461 -26.81 32.55 -2.12
N GLY A 462 -27.05 31.92 -3.29
CA GLY A 462 -28.34 31.40 -3.70
C GLY A 462 -29.26 32.43 -4.38
N GLU A 463 -28.77 33.65 -4.67
CA GLU A 463 -29.53 34.66 -5.41
C GLU A 463 -29.62 34.27 -6.90
N MET A 464 -30.82 34.28 -7.47
CA MET A 464 -31.01 33.97 -8.88
C MET A 464 -30.57 35.16 -9.74
N LEU A 465 -29.56 34.98 -10.54
CA LEU A 465 -28.97 35.99 -11.41
C LEU A 465 -29.51 35.93 -12.84
N TYR A 466 -29.89 34.75 -13.28
CA TYR A 466 -30.43 34.53 -14.63
C TYR A 466 -31.40 33.33 -14.61
N ASN A 467 -32.48 33.43 -15.39
CA ASN A 467 -33.38 32.31 -15.66
C ASN A 467 -34.09 32.55 -16.98
N ALA A 468 -33.80 31.74 -18.00
CA ALA A 468 -34.45 31.78 -19.28
C ALA A 468 -34.49 30.42 -19.97
N PHE A 469 -35.49 30.25 -20.84
CA PHE A 469 -35.54 29.17 -21.82
C PHE A 469 -35.18 29.73 -23.18
N GLU A 470 -34.24 29.11 -23.87
CA GLU A 470 -33.80 29.50 -25.20
C GLU A 470 -33.82 28.31 -26.18
N HIS A 471 -34.26 28.57 -27.40
CA HIS A 471 -34.17 27.62 -28.50
C HIS A 471 -32.78 27.58 -29.17
N SER A 472 -31.99 28.61 -28.93
CA SER A 472 -30.58 28.75 -29.33
C SER A 472 -29.65 28.58 -28.13
N LEU A 473 -28.39 28.88 -28.34
CA LEU A 473 -27.41 28.85 -27.25
C LEU A 473 -27.63 30.03 -26.29
N HIS A 474 -27.54 29.78 -24.98
CA HIS A 474 -27.51 30.87 -24.02
C HIS A 474 -26.14 31.55 -24.01
N ASN A 475 -26.18 32.89 -23.87
CA ASN A 475 -24.99 33.73 -23.74
C ASN A 475 -25.22 34.70 -22.56
N ILE A 476 -24.63 34.39 -21.42
CA ILE A 476 -24.86 35.05 -20.15
C ILE A 476 -23.62 35.82 -19.73
N GLU A 477 -23.71 37.16 -19.63
CA GLU A 477 -22.57 37.98 -19.20
C GLU A 477 -22.32 37.83 -17.68
N LEU A 478 -21.06 37.59 -17.29
CA LEU A 478 -20.62 37.46 -15.90
C LEU A 478 -19.92 38.75 -15.46
N TYR A 479 -20.54 39.48 -14.54
CA TYR A 479 -20.11 40.84 -14.13
C TYR A 479 -19.07 40.88 -12.99
N SER A 480 -18.89 39.76 -12.25
CA SER A 480 -18.01 39.76 -11.10
C SER A 480 -17.28 38.44 -10.96
N ASN A 481 -16.05 38.51 -10.44
CA ASN A 481 -15.32 37.31 -10.02
C ASN A 481 -16.08 36.60 -8.92
N GLY A 482 -16.22 35.30 -9.03
CA GLY A 482 -16.92 34.53 -8.03
C GLY A 482 -17.28 33.09 -8.44
N ILE A 483 -18.04 32.49 -7.54
CA ILE A 483 -18.59 31.14 -7.74
C ILE A 483 -20.07 31.32 -8.09
N TYR A 484 -20.51 30.65 -9.13
CA TYR A 484 -21.87 30.58 -9.58
C TYR A 484 -22.36 29.14 -9.60
N ILE A 485 -23.64 28.92 -9.37
CA ILE A 485 -24.31 27.62 -9.55
C ILE A 485 -25.14 27.68 -10.81
N LEU A 486 -24.75 26.91 -11.81
CA LEU A 486 -25.44 26.80 -13.09
C LEU A 486 -26.35 25.56 -13.08
N ARG A 487 -27.62 25.75 -13.37
CA ARG A 487 -28.57 24.67 -13.60
C ARG A 487 -29.08 24.72 -15.03
N ILE A 488 -28.98 23.60 -15.73
CA ILE A 488 -29.45 23.43 -17.13
C ILE A 488 -30.49 22.32 -17.10
N ALA A 489 -31.70 22.60 -17.62
CA ALA A 489 -32.77 21.61 -17.77
C ALA A 489 -33.17 21.52 -19.25
N THR A 490 -33.12 20.33 -19.82
CA THR A 490 -33.53 20.08 -21.21
C THR A 490 -35.04 19.86 -21.31
N ILE A 491 -35.60 20.01 -22.49
CA ILE A 491 -37.01 19.69 -22.75
C ILE A 491 -37.32 18.19 -22.63
N GLU A 492 -36.31 17.35 -22.67
CA GLU A 492 -36.42 15.87 -22.52
C GLU A 492 -36.48 15.45 -21.06
N GLY A 493 -36.32 16.41 -20.13
CA GLY A 493 -36.41 16.16 -18.68
C GLY A 493 -35.09 15.96 -17.96
N ASP A 494 -33.96 15.97 -18.66
CA ASP A 494 -32.64 15.90 -18.04
C ASP A 494 -32.31 17.23 -17.35
N ALA A 495 -31.71 17.16 -16.18
CA ALA A 495 -31.26 18.32 -15.42
C ALA A 495 -29.82 18.16 -14.94
N TYR A 496 -29.02 19.18 -15.23
CA TYR A 496 -27.59 19.24 -14.85
C TYR A 496 -27.38 20.42 -13.88
N THR A 497 -26.52 20.22 -12.90
CA THR A 497 -26.13 21.31 -11.98
C THR A 497 -24.60 21.36 -11.91
N HIS A 498 -24.03 22.53 -12.20
CA HIS A 498 -22.61 22.76 -12.24
C HIS A 498 -22.20 23.93 -11.37
N LYS A 499 -21.04 23.83 -10.74
CA LYS A 499 -20.35 24.94 -10.09
C LYS A 499 -19.47 25.62 -11.15
N VAL A 500 -19.71 26.87 -11.42
CA VAL A 500 -18.96 27.70 -12.37
C VAL A 500 -18.08 28.67 -11.58
N CYS A 501 -16.78 28.59 -11.74
CA CYS A 501 -15.84 29.55 -11.17
C CYS A 501 -15.41 30.53 -12.24
N TYR A 502 -15.66 31.81 -12.03
CA TYR A 502 -15.26 32.87 -12.93
C TYR A 502 -14.28 33.82 -12.25
N MET A 503 -13.13 34.04 -12.87
CA MET A 503 -12.17 35.05 -12.48
C MET A 503 -11.76 35.87 -13.71
N ASN A 504 -12.07 37.16 -13.65
CA ASN A 504 -11.60 38.12 -14.64
C ASN A 504 -10.10 38.32 -14.42
N ARG A 505 -9.27 38.00 -15.41
CA ARG A 505 -7.82 38.21 -15.39
C ARG A 505 -7.47 39.59 -15.89
#